data_22b0dca1c07f572d318b906b293344c3
#
_entry.id   22b0dca1c07f572d318b906b293344c3
#
_cell.length_a   1.000
_cell.length_b   1.000
_cell.length_c   1.000
_cell.angle_alpha   90.00
_cell.angle_beta   90.00
_cell.angle_gamma   90.00
#
_symmetry.space_group_name_H-M   'P 1'
#
loop_
_entity.id
_entity.type
_entity.pdbx_description
1 polymer ?
#
loop_
_entity_poly.entity_id
_entity_poly.type
_entity_poly.pdbx_seq_one_letter_code
_entity_poly.pdbx_strand_id
1 'polypeptide(L)'
;QRAIQCGRLEELEIEGLTLERALVFPSGLAILIAIFTELNIQCMTLAGGALREGLVYGMLHLSVDQDIRSRTLRNVQRRFLVDIDQAGRVSQLASRFADQVANTWDLDHLSRDLLLSACALHEVGLSIDFKQAPAHAAYLVRNLDLPGYTPAQKKLLATLLLNQTNAVDLSSLHQQNAVPPRVAEHMCRLLRL
;
A
#
# COMPACT_ATOMS: atom_id res chain seq x y z
N GLN A 1 20.42 -4.14 24.31
CA GLN A 1 21.71 -4.53 24.91
C GLN A 1 22.55 -3.31 25.24
N ARG A 2 22.82 -2.35 24.33
CA ARG A 2 23.62 -1.14 24.59
C ARG A 2 23.06 -0.31 25.76
N ALA A 3 21.75 -0.10 25.84
CA ALA A 3 21.12 0.66 26.91
C ALA A 3 21.28 0.01 28.32
N ILE A 4 21.38 -1.31 28.37
CA ILE A 4 21.64 -2.06 29.63
C ILE A 4 23.12 -1.99 30.02
N GLN A 5 24.03 -2.01 29.05
CA GLN A 5 25.48 -1.99 29.28
C GLN A 5 26.01 -0.61 29.70
N CYS A 6 25.37 0.48 29.27
CA CYS A 6 25.82 1.85 29.53
C CYS A 6 25.71 2.25 31.01
N GLY A 7 24.79 1.63 31.80
CA GLY A 7 24.60 1.93 33.22
C GLY A 7 23.99 3.29 33.52
N ARG A 8 24.25 4.32 32.71
CA ARG A 8 23.70 5.68 32.81
C ARG A 8 23.08 6.09 31.50
N LEU A 9 21.85 6.63 31.53
CA LEU A 9 21.11 7.02 30.32
C LEU A 9 21.72 8.25 29.63
N GLU A 10 22.41 9.08 30.39
CA GLU A 10 23.11 10.28 29.90
C GLU A 10 24.33 9.94 29.02
N GLU A 11 24.87 8.73 29.20
CA GLU A 11 26.02 8.21 28.44
C GLU A 11 25.60 7.32 27.25
N LEU A 12 24.29 7.23 26.98
CA LEU A 12 23.75 6.39 25.91
C LEU A 12 23.94 7.06 24.53
N GLU A 13 25.01 6.69 23.85
CA GLU A 13 25.28 7.13 22.48
C GLU A 13 24.63 6.20 21.45
N ILE A 14 23.54 6.66 20.85
CA ILE A 14 22.89 6.04 19.70
C ILE A 14 22.77 7.10 18.62
N GLU A 15 23.19 6.81 17.41
CA GLU A 15 23.10 7.72 16.28
C GLU A 15 21.66 8.22 16.07
N GLY A 16 21.48 9.55 16.05
CA GLY A 16 20.16 10.18 15.93
C GLY A 16 19.37 10.31 17.24
N LEU A 17 19.87 9.83 18.38
CA LEU A 17 19.24 9.97 19.68
C LEU A 17 19.73 11.22 20.40
N THR A 18 18.82 12.20 20.66
CA THR A 18 19.14 13.38 21.47
C THR A 18 19.15 13.03 22.98
N LEU A 19 19.85 13.80 23.79
CA LEU A 19 19.95 13.59 25.23
C LEU A 19 18.57 13.56 25.91
N GLU A 20 17.66 14.47 25.54
CA GLU A 20 16.29 14.51 26.06
C GLU A 20 15.52 13.21 25.76
N ARG A 21 15.73 12.64 24.57
CA ARG A 21 15.11 11.37 24.17
C ARG A 21 15.80 10.16 24.79
N ALA A 22 17.08 10.23 25.11
CA ALA A 22 17.81 9.16 25.77
C ALA A 22 17.20 8.81 27.13
N LEU A 23 16.71 9.80 27.88
CA LEU A 23 16.08 9.61 29.19
C LEU A 23 14.77 8.80 29.15
N VAL A 24 14.01 8.93 28.07
CA VAL A 24 12.72 8.22 27.89
C VAL A 24 12.84 6.99 26.96
N PHE A 25 13.98 6.82 26.30
CA PHE A 25 14.21 5.76 25.33
C PHE A 25 13.99 4.35 25.87
N PRO A 26 14.50 3.97 27.08
CA PRO A 26 14.31 2.61 27.58
C PRO A 26 12.85 2.27 27.84
N SER A 27 12.07 3.23 28.34
CA SER A 27 10.63 3.04 28.59
C SER A 27 9.86 2.81 27.28
N GLY A 28 10.14 3.64 26.27
CA GLY A 28 9.55 3.50 24.93
C GLY A 28 9.96 2.17 24.28
N LEU A 29 11.22 1.78 24.41
CA LEU A 29 11.72 0.51 23.88
C LEU A 29 11.07 -0.69 24.57
N ALA A 30 10.87 -0.65 25.87
CA ALA A 30 10.21 -1.73 26.62
C ALA A 30 8.76 -1.92 26.18
N ILE A 31 8.01 -0.82 26.00
CA ILE A 31 6.65 -0.84 25.48
C ILE A 31 6.63 -1.44 24.06
N LEU A 32 7.55 -1.01 23.20
CA LEU A 32 7.63 -1.51 21.83
C LEU A 32 7.95 -3.00 21.79
N ILE A 33 8.89 -3.47 22.61
CA ILE A 33 9.22 -4.90 22.72
C ILE A 33 8.00 -5.70 23.15
N ALA A 34 7.26 -5.24 24.17
CA ALA A 34 6.05 -5.90 24.63
C ALA A 34 5.00 -6.02 23.51
N ILE A 35 4.75 -4.93 22.76
CA ILE A 35 3.84 -4.93 21.60
C ILE A 35 4.29 -5.94 20.54
N PHE A 36 5.57 -5.96 20.19
CA PHE A 36 6.10 -6.89 19.19
C PHE A 36 5.93 -8.35 19.63
N THR A 37 6.17 -8.62 20.92
CA THR A 37 6.05 -9.97 21.49
C THR A 37 4.59 -10.43 21.54
N GLU A 38 3.69 -9.60 22.07
CA GLU A 38 2.27 -9.96 22.23
C GLU A 38 1.54 -10.10 20.89
N LEU A 39 1.85 -9.24 19.91
CA LEU A 39 1.22 -9.27 18.59
C LEU A 39 1.99 -10.09 17.56
N ASN A 40 3.09 -10.76 17.96
CA ASN A 40 3.96 -11.53 17.08
C ASN A 40 4.39 -10.77 15.81
N ILE A 41 4.77 -9.49 15.97
CA ILE A 41 5.17 -8.64 14.85
C ILE A 41 6.60 -8.99 14.44
N GLN A 42 6.80 -9.34 13.15
CA GLN A 42 8.11 -9.71 12.62
C GLN A 42 8.89 -8.53 12.04
N CYS A 43 8.20 -7.50 11.58
CA CYS A 43 8.83 -6.36 10.91
C CYS A 43 8.02 -5.08 11.13
N MET A 44 8.72 -3.96 11.24
CA MET A 44 8.13 -2.62 11.30
C MET A 44 8.82 -1.71 10.29
N THR A 45 8.03 -0.94 9.56
CA THR A 45 8.52 0.08 8.61
C THR A 45 8.04 1.46 9.05
N LEU A 46 8.79 2.48 8.66
CA LEU A 46 8.38 3.87 8.90
C LEU A 46 7.13 4.20 8.08
N ALA A 47 6.12 4.77 8.74
CA ALA A 47 4.99 5.38 8.05
C ALA A 47 5.36 6.75 7.49
N GLY A 48 4.81 7.10 6.32
CA GLY A 48 4.99 8.43 5.72
C GLY A 48 4.17 9.54 6.38
N GLY A 49 3.29 9.19 7.34
CA GLY A 49 2.46 10.13 8.10
C GLY A 49 2.66 9.98 9.61
N ALA A 50 2.40 11.04 10.35
CA ALA A 50 2.47 11.08 11.80
C ALA A 50 1.14 11.53 12.40
N LEU A 51 1.08 11.64 13.75
CA LEU A 51 -0.10 12.08 14.48
C LEU A 51 -0.66 13.42 13.98
N ARG A 52 0.22 14.35 13.60
CA ARG A 52 -0.19 15.68 13.10
C ARG A 52 -1.04 15.58 11.83
N GLU A 53 -0.61 14.79 10.87
CA GLU A 53 -1.34 14.55 9.62
C GLU A 53 -2.70 13.92 9.92
N GLY A 54 -2.76 12.95 10.83
CA GLY A 54 -4.01 12.34 11.28
C GLY A 54 -4.96 13.33 11.94
N LEU A 55 -4.46 14.24 12.77
CA LEU A 55 -5.26 15.30 13.39
C LEU A 55 -5.80 16.29 12.35
N VAL A 56 -4.97 16.74 11.41
CA VAL A 56 -5.41 17.65 10.32
C VAL A 56 -6.52 16.99 9.50
N TYR A 57 -6.36 15.74 9.12
CA TYR A 57 -7.42 15.00 8.40
C TYR A 57 -8.69 14.83 9.23
N GLY A 58 -8.58 14.60 10.54
CA GLY A 58 -9.72 14.53 11.46
C GLY A 58 -10.45 15.87 11.59
N MET A 59 -9.73 16.98 11.68
CA MET A 59 -10.30 18.33 11.78
C MET A 59 -11.03 18.79 10.52
N LEU A 60 -10.68 18.26 9.36
CA LEU A 60 -11.35 18.59 8.09
C LEU A 60 -12.76 18.00 7.98
N HIS A 61 -13.32 17.42 9.05
CA HIS A 61 -14.64 16.78 9.09
C HIS A 61 -14.93 15.92 7.84
N LEU A 62 -13.89 15.24 7.37
CA LEU A 62 -14.05 14.33 6.26
C LEU A 62 -14.92 13.19 6.78
N SER A 63 -16.15 13.14 6.31
CA SER A 63 -17.18 12.20 6.77
C SER A 63 -16.59 10.80 6.98
N VAL A 64 -16.85 10.24 8.15
CA VAL A 64 -16.30 8.96 8.64
C VAL A 64 -16.61 7.79 7.68
N ASP A 65 -17.59 7.95 6.80
CA ASP A 65 -18.05 6.95 5.85
C ASP A 65 -17.24 6.85 4.54
N GLN A 66 -16.26 7.73 4.32
CA GLN A 66 -15.42 7.61 3.12
C GLN A 66 -14.08 6.98 3.46
N ASP A 67 -13.93 5.72 3.13
CA ASP A 67 -12.64 5.02 3.17
C ASP A 67 -11.54 5.89 2.54
N ILE A 68 -10.44 6.08 3.27
CA ILE A 68 -9.27 6.84 2.83
C ILE A 68 -8.81 6.39 1.44
N ARG A 69 -8.88 5.08 1.16
CA ARG A 69 -8.52 4.50 -0.15
C ARG A 69 -9.41 5.03 -1.27
N SER A 70 -10.72 5.07 -1.06
CA SER A 70 -11.67 5.56 -2.06
C SER A 70 -11.45 7.04 -2.42
N ARG A 71 -11.06 7.86 -1.44
CA ARG A 71 -10.67 9.25 -1.68
C ARG A 71 -9.36 9.35 -2.42
N THR A 72 -8.37 8.57 -2.02
CA THR A 72 -7.07 8.52 -2.67
C THR A 72 -7.22 8.13 -4.15
N LEU A 73 -7.98 7.08 -4.45
CA LEU A 73 -8.26 6.66 -5.82
C LEU A 73 -8.94 7.76 -6.63
N ARG A 74 -10.01 8.38 -6.11
CA ARG A 74 -10.71 9.48 -6.78
C ARG A 74 -9.81 10.69 -7.04
N ASN A 75 -8.93 11.03 -6.10
CA ASN A 75 -7.99 12.14 -6.27
C ASN A 75 -6.97 11.84 -7.37
N VAL A 76 -6.45 10.61 -7.41
CA VAL A 76 -5.54 10.17 -8.48
C VAL A 76 -6.25 10.15 -9.82
N GLN A 77 -7.44 9.56 -9.90
CA GLN A 77 -8.25 9.52 -11.13
C GLN A 77 -8.50 10.93 -11.69
N ARG A 78 -8.90 11.89 -10.83
CA ARG A 78 -9.11 13.29 -11.23
C ARG A 78 -7.82 13.96 -11.69
N ARG A 79 -6.72 13.76 -10.95
CA ARG A 79 -5.43 14.36 -11.26
C ARG A 79 -4.89 13.92 -12.62
N PHE A 80 -5.11 12.67 -12.98
CA PHE A 80 -4.59 12.06 -14.20
C PHE A 80 -5.66 11.83 -15.26
N LEU A 81 -6.84 12.46 -15.12
CA LEU A 81 -7.93 12.46 -16.09
C LEU A 81 -8.37 11.07 -16.55
N VAL A 82 -8.40 10.12 -15.61
CA VAL A 82 -8.88 8.75 -15.85
C VAL A 82 -10.36 8.77 -16.19
N ASP A 83 -10.78 8.00 -17.20
CA ASP A 83 -12.20 7.78 -17.51
C ASP A 83 -12.85 6.98 -16.38
N ILE A 84 -13.63 7.68 -15.54
CA ILE A 84 -14.28 7.10 -14.35
C ILE A 84 -15.32 6.04 -14.74
N ASP A 85 -16.02 6.25 -15.85
CA ASP A 85 -17.05 5.33 -16.32
C ASP A 85 -16.42 4.04 -16.83
N GLN A 86 -15.30 4.15 -17.57
CA GLN A 86 -14.53 2.99 -18.01
C GLN A 86 -13.93 2.25 -16.81
N ALA A 87 -13.28 2.96 -15.88
CA ALA A 87 -12.75 2.36 -14.66
C ALA A 87 -13.84 1.65 -13.84
N GLY A 88 -15.05 2.21 -13.81
CA GLY A 88 -16.23 1.62 -13.19
C GLY A 88 -16.66 0.31 -13.86
N ARG A 89 -16.73 0.28 -15.19
CA ARG A 89 -17.06 -0.93 -15.97
C ARG A 89 -16.05 -2.06 -15.74
N VAL A 90 -14.76 -1.73 -15.82
CA VAL A 90 -13.67 -2.70 -15.57
C VAL A 90 -13.73 -3.23 -14.13
N SER A 91 -13.94 -2.36 -13.14
CA SER A 91 -14.06 -2.76 -11.73
C SER A 91 -15.26 -3.68 -11.49
N GLN A 92 -16.42 -3.39 -12.11
CA GLN A 92 -17.60 -4.24 -12.00
C GLN A 92 -17.38 -5.62 -12.61
N LEU A 93 -16.75 -5.69 -13.77
CA LEU A 93 -16.45 -6.95 -14.45
C LEU A 93 -15.46 -7.77 -13.63
N ALA A 94 -14.36 -7.16 -13.19
CA ALA A 94 -13.36 -7.81 -12.35
C ALA A 94 -13.97 -8.33 -11.02
N SER A 95 -14.89 -7.57 -10.39
CA SER A 95 -15.59 -8.00 -9.19
C SER A 95 -16.44 -9.25 -9.46
N ARG A 96 -17.22 -9.27 -10.54
CA ARG A 96 -18.05 -10.43 -10.90
C ARG A 96 -17.22 -11.69 -11.13
N PHE A 97 -16.09 -11.58 -11.82
CA PHE A 97 -15.20 -12.72 -12.03
C PHE A 97 -14.51 -13.14 -10.72
N ALA A 98 -14.07 -12.18 -9.91
CA ALA A 98 -13.49 -12.48 -8.60
C ALA A 98 -14.47 -13.22 -7.69
N ASP A 99 -15.77 -12.86 -7.71
CA ASP A 99 -16.82 -13.58 -6.96
C ASP A 99 -16.93 -15.05 -7.36
N GLN A 100 -16.83 -15.35 -8.66
CA GLN A 100 -16.94 -16.71 -9.17
C GLN A 100 -15.75 -17.60 -8.76
N VAL A 101 -14.57 -17.03 -8.62
CA VAL A 101 -13.34 -17.79 -8.37
C VAL A 101 -12.78 -17.59 -6.95
N ALA A 102 -13.43 -16.79 -6.10
CA ALA A 102 -12.91 -16.38 -4.80
C ALA A 102 -12.42 -17.55 -3.94
N ASN A 103 -13.24 -18.59 -3.81
CA ASN A 103 -12.92 -19.78 -3.01
C ASN A 103 -11.84 -20.67 -3.66
N THR A 104 -11.77 -20.71 -4.99
CA THR A 104 -10.83 -21.57 -5.72
C THR A 104 -9.45 -20.92 -5.84
N TRP A 105 -9.41 -19.60 -5.85
CA TRP A 105 -8.19 -18.79 -6.05
C TRP A 105 -7.71 -18.11 -4.78
N ASP A 106 -8.29 -18.42 -3.62
CA ASP A 106 -7.95 -17.87 -2.30
C ASP A 106 -7.94 -16.33 -2.28
N LEU A 107 -8.93 -15.73 -2.96
CA LEU A 107 -9.07 -14.27 -3.00
C LEU A 107 -9.80 -13.78 -1.75
N ASP A 108 -9.04 -13.39 -0.74
CA ASP A 108 -9.56 -12.76 0.46
C ASP A 108 -10.08 -11.33 0.19
N HIS A 109 -10.69 -10.72 1.19
CA HIS A 109 -11.24 -9.37 1.09
C HIS A 109 -10.18 -8.34 0.70
N LEU A 110 -8.96 -8.43 1.27
CA LEU A 110 -7.86 -7.52 0.97
C LEU A 110 -7.41 -7.64 -0.49
N SER A 111 -7.25 -8.86 -0.99
CA SER A 111 -6.86 -9.12 -2.38
C SER A 111 -7.89 -8.55 -3.36
N ARG A 112 -9.18 -8.69 -3.06
CA ARG A 112 -10.27 -8.11 -3.86
C ARG A 112 -10.22 -6.58 -3.86
N ASP A 113 -10.07 -5.94 -2.70
CA ASP A 113 -9.96 -4.49 -2.60
C ASP A 113 -8.78 -3.94 -3.40
N LEU A 114 -7.64 -4.63 -3.35
CA LEU A 114 -6.44 -4.25 -4.11
C LEU A 114 -6.63 -4.48 -5.62
N LEU A 115 -7.32 -5.55 -6.02
CA LEU A 115 -7.68 -5.76 -7.43
C LEU A 115 -8.56 -4.62 -7.95
N LEU A 116 -9.62 -4.26 -7.23
CA LEU A 116 -10.51 -3.16 -7.61
C LEU A 116 -9.77 -1.81 -7.63
N SER A 117 -8.81 -1.62 -6.73
CA SER A 117 -7.93 -0.44 -6.74
C SER A 117 -7.06 -0.40 -8.01
N ALA A 118 -6.53 -1.55 -8.45
CA ALA A 118 -5.79 -1.64 -9.71
C ALA A 118 -6.69 -1.35 -10.91
N CYS A 119 -7.93 -1.89 -10.93
CA CYS A 119 -8.92 -1.59 -11.95
C CYS A 119 -9.26 -0.09 -12.02
N ALA A 120 -9.37 0.57 -10.87
CA ALA A 120 -9.64 2.01 -10.80
C ALA A 120 -8.50 2.89 -11.36
N LEU A 121 -7.28 2.36 -11.38
CA LEU A 121 -6.07 3.06 -11.81
C LEU A 121 -5.50 2.56 -13.15
N HIS A 122 -6.15 1.62 -13.86
CA HIS A 122 -5.57 0.94 -15.00
C HIS A 122 -5.20 1.87 -16.16
N GLU A 123 -5.89 2.99 -16.32
CA GLU A 123 -5.65 3.99 -17.35
C GLU A 123 -4.81 5.19 -16.89
N VAL A 124 -4.36 5.25 -15.64
CA VAL A 124 -3.65 6.43 -15.11
C VAL A 124 -2.40 6.80 -15.93
N GLY A 125 -1.77 5.83 -16.56
CA GLY A 125 -0.59 6.03 -17.43
C GLY A 125 -0.89 6.66 -18.79
N LEU A 126 -2.14 6.63 -19.26
CA LEU A 126 -2.56 7.24 -20.52
C LEU A 126 -2.36 8.76 -20.52
N SER A 127 -2.38 9.39 -19.35
CA SER A 127 -2.10 10.82 -19.20
C SER A 127 -0.67 11.22 -19.59
N ILE A 128 0.25 10.26 -19.68
CA ILE A 128 1.65 10.49 -20.06
C ILE A 128 1.90 10.07 -21.51
N ASP A 129 1.66 8.79 -21.84
CA ASP A 129 1.81 8.26 -23.20
C ASP A 129 0.99 6.97 -23.37
N PHE A 130 0.36 6.84 -24.53
CA PHE A 130 -0.48 5.68 -24.85
C PHE A 130 0.34 4.39 -25.02
N LYS A 131 1.49 4.45 -25.70
CA LYS A 131 2.27 3.24 -26.06
C LYS A 131 2.83 2.52 -24.85
N GLN A 132 3.20 3.27 -23.79
CA GLN A 132 3.78 2.73 -22.57
C GLN A 132 2.91 3.00 -21.35
N ALA A 133 1.61 3.15 -21.54
CA ALA A 133 0.67 3.43 -20.44
C ALA A 133 0.82 2.50 -19.23
N PRO A 134 0.99 1.17 -19.36
CA PRO A 134 1.23 0.29 -18.22
C PRO A 134 2.50 0.62 -17.43
N ALA A 135 3.60 0.94 -18.11
CA ALA A 135 4.86 1.31 -17.45
C ALA A 135 4.72 2.67 -16.72
N HIS A 136 4.05 3.62 -17.35
CA HIS A 136 3.75 4.92 -16.73
C HIS A 136 2.80 4.79 -15.54
N ALA A 137 1.77 3.97 -15.63
CA ALA A 137 0.86 3.68 -14.51
C ALA A 137 1.63 3.09 -13.32
N ALA A 138 2.49 2.10 -13.57
CA ALA A 138 3.33 1.49 -12.55
C ALA A 138 4.30 2.50 -11.91
N TYR A 139 4.93 3.36 -12.72
CA TYR A 139 5.80 4.42 -12.22
C TYR A 139 5.05 5.41 -11.33
N LEU A 140 3.90 5.89 -11.78
CA LEU A 140 3.07 6.84 -11.03
C LEU A 140 2.66 6.24 -9.68
N VAL A 141 2.13 5.02 -9.66
CA VAL A 141 1.68 4.38 -8.42
C VAL A 141 2.85 4.13 -7.44
N ARG A 142 4.05 3.83 -7.93
CA ARG A 142 5.23 3.70 -7.07
C ARG A 142 5.65 5.00 -6.40
N ASN A 143 5.55 6.13 -7.10
CA ASN A 143 6.12 7.40 -6.68
C ASN A 143 5.09 8.38 -6.09
N LEU A 144 3.80 8.19 -6.35
CA LEU A 144 2.75 8.99 -5.73
C LEU A 144 2.60 8.66 -4.24
N ASP A 145 2.26 9.66 -3.45
CA ASP A 145 1.73 9.43 -2.11
C ASP A 145 0.28 8.91 -2.24
N LEU A 146 0.05 7.70 -1.71
CA LEU A 146 -1.24 7.03 -1.74
C LEU A 146 -1.68 6.70 -0.31
N PRO A 147 -2.26 7.67 0.41
CA PRO A 147 -2.80 7.43 1.75
C PRO A 147 -3.79 6.26 1.77
N GLY A 148 -3.66 5.40 2.79
CA GLY A 148 -4.47 4.18 2.93
C GLY A 148 -3.83 2.93 2.32
N TYR A 149 -2.67 3.05 1.63
CA TYR A 149 -1.92 1.93 1.08
C TYR A 149 -0.54 1.79 1.73
N THR A 150 -0.20 0.59 2.16
CA THR A 150 1.16 0.28 2.64
C THR A 150 2.16 0.25 1.48
N PRO A 151 3.48 0.38 1.74
CA PRO A 151 4.51 0.24 0.70
C PRO A 151 4.42 -1.08 -0.08
N ALA A 152 4.11 -2.20 0.60
CA ALA A 152 3.93 -3.50 -0.04
C ALA A 152 2.71 -3.51 -0.98
N GLN A 153 1.59 -2.92 -0.57
CA GLN A 153 0.38 -2.80 -1.39
C GLN A 153 0.61 -1.90 -2.60
N LYS A 154 1.31 -0.76 -2.44
CA LYS A 154 1.72 0.09 -3.56
C LYS A 154 2.59 -0.66 -4.57
N LYS A 155 3.54 -1.47 -4.08
CA LYS A 155 4.37 -2.32 -4.94
C LYS A 155 3.53 -3.34 -5.71
N LEU A 156 2.55 -3.98 -5.07
CA LEU A 156 1.62 -4.90 -5.74
C LEU A 156 0.80 -4.18 -6.81
N LEU A 157 0.15 -3.05 -6.48
CA LEU A 157 -0.63 -2.27 -7.44
C LEU A 157 0.21 -1.88 -8.66
N ALA A 158 1.41 -1.36 -8.44
CA ALA A 158 2.32 -1.00 -9.52
C ALA A 158 2.70 -2.22 -10.39
N THR A 159 2.90 -3.38 -9.77
CA THR A 159 3.23 -4.62 -10.49
C THR A 159 2.03 -5.13 -11.29
N LEU A 160 0.81 -5.08 -10.76
CA LEU A 160 -0.40 -5.44 -11.48
C LEU A 160 -0.59 -4.53 -12.71
N LEU A 161 -0.46 -3.22 -12.53
CA LEU A 161 -0.59 -2.25 -13.61
C LEU A 161 0.50 -2.41 -14.69
N LEU A 162 1.73 -2.75 -14.32
CA LEU A 162 2.79 -3.04 -15.27
C LEU A 162 2.44 -4.24 -16.15
N ASN A 163 1.82 -5.26 -15.55
CA ASN A 163 1.49 -6.53 -16.18
C ASN A 163 0.06 -6.59 -16.77
N GLN A 164 -0.66 -5.48 -16.83
CA GLN A 164 -2.05 -5.47 -17.34
C GLN A 164 -2.16 -5.76 -18.84
N THR A 165 -1.09 -5.53 -19.60
CA THR A 165 -0.98 -5.84 -21.04
C THR A 165 0.36 -6.52 -21.33
N ASN A 166 0.60 -6.93 -22.57
CA ASN A 166 1.84 -7.56 -23.04
C ASN A 166 2.19 -8.89 -22.30
N ALA A 167 3.45 -9.31 -22.39
CA ALA A 167 3.94 -10.49 -21.66
C ALA A 167 3.95 -10.25 -20.15
N VAL A 168 3.49 -11.25 -19.38
CA VAL A 168 3.46 -11.16 -17.91
C VAL A 168 4.84 -11.46 -17.35
N ASP A 169 5.37 -10.56 -16.54
CA ASP A 169 6.57 -10.78 -15.74
C ASP A 169 6.19 -11.42 -14.39
N LEU A 170 6.26 -12.75 -14.35
CA LEU A 170 5.97 -13.52 -13.14
C LEU A 170 6.96 -13.20 -12.01
N SER A 171 8.20 -12.85 -12.33
CA SER A 171 9.21 -12.57 -11.33
C SER A 171 8.83 -11.33 -10.51
N SER A 172 8.32 -10.29 -11.15
CA SER A 172 7.84 -9.09 -10.47
C SER A 172 6.62 -9.36 -9.59
N LEU A 173 5.70 -10.24 -10.04
CA LEU A 173 4.53 -10.65 -9.25
C LEU A 173 4.93 -11.47 -8.02
N HIS A 174 6.01 -12.22 -8.07
CA HIS A 174 6.50 -13.00 -6.92
C HIS A 174 7.33 -12.17 -5.94
N GLN A 175 7.92 -11.07 -6.36
CA GLN A 175 8.76 -10.20 -5.52
C GLN A 175 7.98 -9.16 -4.71
N GLN A 176 6.68 -9.04 -4.89
CA GLN A 176 5.82 -8.23 -4.05
C GLN A 176 5.50 -8.97 -2.73
N ASN A 177 5.26 -8.26 -1.64
CA ASN A 177 5.09 -8.84 -0.31
C ASN A 177 3.71 -8.50 0.31
N ALA A 178 2.73 -8.10 -0.50
CA ALA A 178 1.39 -7.73 -0.01
C ALA A 178 0.45 -8.93 0.08
N VAL A 179 0.57 -9.86 -0.86
CA VAL A 179 -0.25 -11.09 -0.95
C VAL A 179 0.62 -12.27 -1.39
N PRO A 180 0.18 -13.52 -1.19
CA PRO A 180 0.90 -14.68 -1.69
C PRO A 180 1.13 -14.61 -3.22
N PRO A 181 2.27 -15.11 -3.73
CA PRO A 181 2.60 -15.04 -5.16
C PRO A 181 1.50 -15.57 -6.09
N ARG A 182 0.90 -16.72 -5.76
CA ARG A 182 -0.23 -17.29 -6.51
C ARG A 182 -1.44 -16.36 -6.59
N VAL A 183 -1.75 -15.71 -5.48
CA VAL A 183 -2.87 -14.75 -5.41
C VAL A 183 -2.57 -13.55 -6.31
N ALA A 184 -1.34 -13.02 -6.31
CA ALA A 184 -0.93 -11.94 -7.21
C ALA A 184 -1.06 -12.32 -8.69
N GLU A 185 -0.71 -13.57 -9.07
CA GLU A 185 -0.92 -14.08 -10.42
C GLU A 185 -2.41 -14.12 -10.78
N HIS A 186 -3.27 -14.59 -9.87
CA HIS A 186 -4.71 -14.65 -10.07
C HIS A 186 -5.31 -13.23 -10.24
N MET A 187 -4.89 -12.29 -9.40
CA MET A 187 -5.28 -10.87 -9.53
C MET A 187 -4.84 -10.28 -10.88
N CYS A 188 -3.62 -10.58 -11.31
CA CYS A 188 -3.10 -10.14 -12.62
C CYS A 188 -3.96 -10.71 -13.77
N ARG A 189 -4.34 -11.97 -13.70
CA ARG A 189 -5.24 -12.60 -14.70
C ARG A 189 -6.59 -11.91 -14.75
N LEU A 190 -7.19 -11.62 -13.58
CA LEU A 190 -8.49 -10.92 -13.50
C LEU A 190 -8.44 -9.49 -14.02
N LEU A 191 -7.32 -8.78 -13.81
CA LEU A 191 -7.15 -7.42 -14.33
C LEU A 191 -7.03 -7.39 -15.87
N ARG A 192 -6.58 -8.49 -16.48
CA ARG A 192 -6.34 -8.61 -17.92
C ARG A 192 -7.56 -9.07 -18.73
N LEU A 193 -8.63 -9.51 -18.07
CA LEU A 193 -9.89 -9.90 -18.71
C LEU A 193 -10.72 -8.70 -19.14
#